data_0108b9a4d750c69f8203bd6938a8700d
#
_entry.id   0108b9a4d750c69f8203bd6938a8700d
#
_cell.length_a   1.000
_cell.length_b   1.000
_cell.length_c   1.000
_cell.angle_alpha   90.00
_cell.angle_beta   90.00
_cell.angle_gamma   90.00
#
_symmetry.space_group_name_H-M   'P 1'
#
loop_
_entity.id
_entity.type
_entity.pdbx_description
1 polymer ?
#
loop_
_entity_poly.entity_id
_entity_poly.type
_entity_poly.pdbx_seq_one_letter_code
_entity_poly.pdbx_strand_id
1 'polypeptide(L)'
;MSLHDSSGESVDARNLFTETAKLLMDGNIIAVKGIGGIHLASLATRDDVLEKFRRRKDRKNQPYALMSPDMDSIRSYALMNPVEEAHIQGWKRPVVLLRKRHRVISELVAPGLDTVGVMLPYTGIQTMLFKRFDEPALVMTSGNRRGLPMAITNEAAFSELGGLADYFLLHNREIINRSDDSVLRVIRGKPAFTRRSRGYVPDPINISISKGIGFAFGAELRNAAAIGTNGKVFMTQYLGDITSLEGVESEEKAIQAMRDLLNITCNPDVIACDLHPDYMTSQMAEVMSQEMDVPLVRSQHHHAHITSVMAENDIKNEEVLGIALDGAGYGEDGQIWGGEVLKSTYSGYKRVGQLEYVPMPGGDLCAYYPYRMLISSLTKQLSDDEIRDITGNHIDSALPHGPQERDIILNHARRKDILQTSSSGRFLDSISALIGLSYNRTYEGEPAMLLEALASRGTPDSVNFSPEIVNKGGKYILNTSNVLKYLIDKDNRYKKEDVAAFGQ
;
A
#
# COMPACT_ATOMS: atom_id res chain seq x y z
N MET A 1 16.64 4.24 -29.80
CA MET A 1 16.65 4.94 -28.51
C MET A 1 16.98 6.41 -28.78
N SER A 2 16.41 7.30 -28.00
CA SER A 2 16.59 8.75 -28.10
C SER A 2 16.60 9.37 -26.71
N LEU A 3 17.30 10.47 -26.55
CA LEU A 3 17.30 11.31 -25.35
C LEU A 3 16.71 12.66 -25.74
N HIS A 4 15.77 13.15 -24.97
CA HIS A 4 15.07 14.41 -25.20
C HIS A 4 15.11 15.28 -23.96
N ASP A 5 15.05 16.56 -24.11
CA ASP A 5 14.83 17.52 -23.03
C ASP A 5 13.32 17.65 -22.69
N SER A 6 12.99 18.53 -21.75
CA SER A 6 11.61 18.76 -21.31
C SER A 6 10.73 19.43 -22.38
N SER A 7 11.29 20.01 -23.43
CA SER A 7 10.56 20.57 -24.58
C SER A 7 10.24 19.51 -25.65
N GLY A 8 10.86 18.33 -25.54
CA GLY A 8 10.79 17.24 -26.51
C GLY A 8 11.86 17.34 -27.61
N GLU A 9 12.77 18.31 -27.53
CA GLU A 9 13.89 18.41 -28.48
C GLU A 9 14.92 17.31 -28.22
N SER A 10 15.48 16.77 -29.30
CA SER A 10 16.47 15.69 -29.22
C SER A 10 17.82 16.23 -28.72
N VAL A 11 18.36 15.61 -27.68
CA VAL A 11 19.70 15.89 -27.18
C VAL A 11 20.70 15.14 -28.05
N ASP A 12 21.57 15.88 -28.72
CA ASP A 12 22.66 15.30 -29.53
C ASP A 12 23.76 14.77 -28.60
N ALA A 13 23.94 13.44 -28.60
CA ALA A 13 24.91 12.78 -27.75
C ALA A 13 25.61 11.62 -28.48
N ARG A 14 26.93 11.59 -28.41
CA ARG A 14 27.75 10.50 -28.97
C ARG A 14 27.40 9.14 -28.37
N ASN A 15 27.03 9.13 -27.07
CA ASN A 15 26.57 7.97 -26.34
C ASN A 15 25.47 8.39 -25.35
N LEU A 16 24.23 7.96 -25.63
CA LEU A 16 23.06 8.33 -24.87
C LEU A 16 23.16 7.93 -23.38
N PHE A 17 23.75 6.78 -23.05
CA PHE A 17 23.89 6.34 -21.66
C PHE A 17 24.90 7.18 -20.88
N THR A 18 26.01 7.57 -21.53
CA THR A 18 27.01 8.45 -20.90
C THR A 18 26.41 9.83 -20.63
N GLU A 19 25.68 10.40 -21.61
CA GLU A 19 25.03 11.70 -21.40
C GLU A 19 23.93 11.62 -20.35
N THR A 20 23.10 10.57 -20.36
CA THR A 20 22.07 10.35 -19.34
C THR A 20 22.68 10.22 -17.93
N ALA A 21 23.81 9.51 -17.79
CA ALA A 21 24.52 9.37 -16.52
C ALA A 21 25.04 10.74 -16.04
N LYS A 22 25.64 11.55 -16.92
CA LYS A 22 26.09 12.90 -16.62
C LYS A 22 24.93 13.79 -16.15
N LEU A 23 23.81 13.78 -16.87
CA LEU A 23 22.63 14.56 -16.51
C LEU A 23 22.07 14.15 -15.13
N LEU A 24 22.08 12.84 -14.79
CA LEU A 24 21.73 12.37 -13.45
C LEU A 24 22.70 12.91 -12.40
N MET A 25 24.03 12.86 -12.66
CA MET A 25 25.06 13.39 -11.75
C MET A 25 24.92 14.90 -11.54
N ASP A 26 24.47 15.63 -12.55
CA ASP A 26 24.15 17.07 -12.46
C ASP A 26 22.87 17.35 -11.65
N GLY A 27 22.17 16.31 -11.16
CA GLY A 27 20.97 16.44 -10.30
C GLY A 27 19.66 16.59 -11.08
N ASN A 28 19.63 16.15 -12.33
CA ASN A 28 18.40 16.13 -13.12
C ASN A 28 17.55 14.88 -12.81
N ILE A 29 16.24 15.03 -12.99
CA ILE A 29 15.26 13.94 -12.94
C ILE A 29 15.02 13.46 -14.35
N ILE A 30 15.21 12.17 -14.61
CA ILE A 30 15.10 11.60 -15.97
C ILE A 30 13.97 10.58 -16.03
N ALA A 31 13.08 10.75 -17.02
CA ALA A 31 12.09 9.75 -17.37
C ALA A 31 12.74 8.65 -18.22
N VAL A 32 12.77 7.42 -17.75
CA VAL A 32 13.39 6.27 -18.42
C VAL A 32 12.30 5.28 -18.82
N LYS A 33 12.11 5.06 -20.11
CA LYS A 33 11.14 4.08 -20.61
C LYS A 33 11.65 2.66 -20.34
N GLY A 34 10.91 1.90 -19.54
CA GLY A 34 11.16 0.49 -19.23
C GLY A 34 10.36 -0.46 -20.11
N ILE A 35 10.13 -1.68 -19.62
CA ILE A 35 9.35 -2.73 -20.32
C ILE A 35 7.88 -2.75 -19.93
N GLY A 36 7.53 -2.27 -18.73
CA GLY A 36 6.15 -2.23 -18.22
C GLY A 36 5.60 -0.82 -18.02
N GLY A 37 6.43 0.20 -18.24
CA GLY A 37 6.08 1.61 -18.07
C GLY A 37 7.31 2.50 -18.04
N ILE A 38 7.09 3.78 -17.84
CA ILE A 38 8.12 4.80 -17.71
C ILE A 38 8.42 5.01 -16.23
N HIS A 39 9.70 5.02 -15.86
CA HIS A 39 10.15 5.35 -14.52
C HIS A 39 10.74 6.75 -14.47
N LEU A 40 10.62 7.39 -13.32
CA LEU A 40 11.37 8.60 -13.00
C LEU A 40 12.60 8.20 -12.19
N ALA A 41 13.79 8.56 -12.69
CA ALA A 41 15.07 8.28 -12.08
C ALA A 41 15.72 9.55 -11.54
N SER A 42 16.34 9.47 -10.34
CA SER A 42 17.15 10.53 -9.76
C SER A 42 18.21 9.96 -8.82
N LEU A 43 19.22 10.75 -8.43
CA LEU A 43 20.19 10.36 -7.43
C LEU A 43 19.50 10.08 -6.09
N ALA A 44 19.95 9.01 -5.40
CA ALA A 44 19.46 8.62 -4.09
C ALA A 44 20.34 9.16 -2.94
N THR A 45 21.48 9.79 -3.26
CA THR A 45 22.52 10.22 -2.32
C THR A 45 22.48 11.71 -2.02
N ARG A 46 21.73 12.50 -2.79
CA ARG A 46 21.68 13.96 -2.71
C ARG A 46 20.33 14.48 -2.20
N ASP A 47 20.34 15.16 -1.05
CA ASP A 47 19.13 15.72 -0.42
C ASP A 47 18.47 16.79 -1.29
N ASP A 48 19.25 17.72 -1.88
CA ASP A 48 18.74 18.79 -2.74
C ASP A 48 17.97 18.27 -3.96
N VAL A 49 18.47 17.17 -4.56
CA VAL A 49 17.82 16.50 -5.69
C VAL A 49 16.52 15.84 -5.28
N LEU A 50 16.53 15.17 -4.10
CA LEU A 50 15.35 14.48 -3.58
C LEU A 50 14.27 15.46 -3.11
N GLU A 51 14.64 16.59 -2.51
CA GLU A 51 13.68 17.66 -2.18
C GLU A 51 13.00 18.22 -3.44
N LYS A 52 13.78 18.50 -4.50
CA LYS A 52 13.27 18.90 -5.81
C LYS A 52 12.30 17.83 -6.34
N PHE A 53 12.70 16.57 -6.28
CA PHE A 53 11.89 15.46 -6.79
C PHE A 53 10.60 15.28 -6.01
N ARG A 54 10.64 15.28 -4.67
CA ARG A 54 9.46 15.19 -3.81
C ARG A 54 8.46 16.30 -4.07
N ARG A 55 8.94 17.54 -4.19
CA ARG A 55 8.11 18.71 -4.50
C ARG A 55 7.42 18.57 -5.87
N ARG A 56 8.15 18.16 -6.93
CA ARG A 56 7.59 18.01 -8.26
C ARG A 56 6.56 16.89 -8.34
N LYS A 57 6.82 15.74 -7.67
CA LYS A 57 5.93 14.58 -7.67
C LYS A 57 4.77 14.69 -6.67
N ASP A 58 4.70 15.80 -5.92
CA ASP A 58 3.74 15.97 -4.81
C ASP A 58 3.74 14.77 -3.83
N ARG A 59 4.94 14.32 -3.47
CA ARG A 59 5.15 13.12 -2.65
C ARG A 59 5.98 13.47 -1.43
N LYS A 60 5.30 13.98 -0.36
CA LYS A 60 5.97 14.53 0.82
C LYS A 60 6.85 13.49 1.53
N ASN A 61 6.28 12.41 2.04
CA ASN A 61 6.98 11.42 2.84
C ASN A 61 6.95 9.99 2.27
N GLN A 62 6.05 9.68 1.34
CA GLN A 62 5.93 8.34 0.80
C GLN A 62 7.29 7.82 0.29
N PRO A 63 7.73 6.61 0.67
CA PRO A 63 9.05 6.09 0.34
C PRO A 63 9.22 5.84 -1.16
N TYR A 64 10.44 5.99 -1.65
CA TYR A 64 10.85 5.63 -3.00
C TYR A 64 11.53 4.26 -3.00
N ALA A 65 11.35 3.51 -4.11
CA ALA A 65 12.15 2.35 -4.40
C ALA A 65 13.50 2.76 -5.01
N LEU A 66 14.53 2.00 -4.69
CA LEU A 66 15.88 2.14 -5.20
C LEU A 66 16.22 1.04 -6.19
N MET A 67 16.95 1.39 -7.22
CA MET A 67 17.64 0.44 -8.09
C MET A 67 19.14 0.60 -7.90
N SER A 68 19.85 -0.51 -7.65
CA SER A 68 21.31 -0.54 -7.45
C SER A 68 22.00 -1.35 -8.54
N PRO A 69 23.24 -1.02 -8.91
CA PRO A 69 23.95 -1.73 -9.98
C PRO A 69 24.18 -3.21 -9.65
N ASP A 70 24.46 -3.52 -8.39
CA ASP A 70 24.86 -4.85 -7.92
C ASP A 70 24.57 -5.04 -6.43
N MET A 71 24.87 -6.24 -5.92
CA MET A 71 24.64 -6.62 -4.52
C MET A 71 25.58 -5.91 -3.55
N ASP A 72 26.79 -5.59 -3.95
CA ASP A 72 27.77 -4.93 -3.06
C ASP A 72 27.34 -3.49 -2.79
N SER A 73 26.83 -2.83 -3.79
CA SER A 73 26.19 -1.51 -3.65
C SER A 73 25.02 -1.56 -2.66
N ILE A 74 24.15 -2.58 -2.75
CA ILE A 74 23.02 -2.74 -1.81
C ILE A 74 23.54 -2.97 -0.38
N ARG A 75 24.55 -3.82 -0.18
CA ARG A 75 25.15 -4.09 1.14
C ARG A 75 25.76 -2.86 1.79
N SER A 76 26.11 -1.83 1.03
CA SER A 76 26.64 -0.59 1.56
C SER A 76 25.62 0.21 2.39
N TYR A 77 24.31 0.09 2.10
CA TYR A 77 23.25 0.89 2.73
C TYR A 77 22.06 0.07 3.28
N ALA A 78 22.00 -1.24 3.03
CA ALA A 78 20.94 -2.11 3.54
C ALA A 78 21.47 -3.42 4.13
N LEU A 79 20.75 -3.96 5.10
CA LEU A 79 20.97 -5.28 5.66
C LEU A 79 20.03 -6.27 4.97
N MET A 80 20.53 -7.47 4.69
CA MET A 80 19.72 -8.50 4.06
C MET A 80 20.10 -9.90 4.57
N ASN A 81 19.14 -10.79 4.60
CA ASN A 81 19.33 -12.20 4.87
C ASN A 81 19.43 -13.01 3.55
N PRO A 82 19.85 -14.30 3.59
CA PRO A 82 20.02 -15.09 2.38
C PRO A 82 18.73 -15.27 1.54
N VAL A 83 17.55 -15.26 2.15
CA VAL A 83 16.27 -15.39 1.44
C VAL A 83 15.95 -14.08 0.68
N GLU A 84 16.16 -12.93 1.30
CA GLU A 84 16.03 -11.62 0.66
C GLU A 84 17.01 -11.48 -0.50
N GLU A 85 18.26 -11.90 -0.31
CA GLU A 85 19.29 -11.88 -1.35
C GLU A 85 18.89 -12.76 -2.55
N ALA A 86 18.36 -13.96 -2.31
CA ALA A 86 17.89 -14.86 -3.36
C ALA A 86 16.74 -14.24 -4.20
N HIS A 87 15.82 -13.52 -3.56
CA HIS A 87 14.74 -12.82 -4.27
C HIS A 87 15.27 -11.65 -5.11
N ILE A 88 16.20 -10.85 -4.58
CA ILE A 88 16.80 -9.71 -5.30
C ILE A 88 17.58 -10.20 -6.52
N GLN A 89 18.38 -11.25 -6.39
CA GLN A 89 19.19 -11.82 -7.46
C GLN A 89 18.38 -12.67 -8.45
N GLY A 90 17.21 -13.15 -8.04
CA GLY A 90 16.33 -13.95 -8.87
C GLY A 90 15.95 -13.22 -10.18
N TRP A 91 15.62 -13.98 -11.24
CA TRP A 91 15.29 -13.42 -12.56
C TRP A 91 14.06 -12.50 -12.56
N LYS A 92 13.17 -12.63 -11.57
CA LYS A 92 11.96 -11.81 -11.40
C LYS A 92 12.27 -10.37 -10.96
N ARG A 93 13.42 -10.13 -10.32
CA ARG A 93 13.91 -8.81 -9.92
C ARG A 93 12.85 -7.94 -9.22
N PRO A 94 12.17 -8.40 -8.16
CA PRO A 94 11.22 -7.57 -7.42
C PRO A 94 11.92 -6.47 -6.65
N VAL A 95 11.15 -5.49 -6.20
CA VAL A 95 11.54 -4.62 -5.10
C VAL A 95 11.40 -5.42 -3.80
N VAL A 96 12.50 -5.56 -3.05
CA VAL A 96 12.51 -6.21 -1.73
C VAL A 96 12.69 -5.14 -0.67
N LEU A 97 11.81 -5.15 0.35
CA LEU A 97 11.91 -4.25 1.50
C LEU A 97 12.99 -4.76 2.43
N LEU A 98 14.07 -4.00 2.57
CA LEU A 98 15.24 -4.33 3.38
C LEU A 98 15.40 -3.35 4.54
N ARG A 99 15.97 -3.81 5.66
CA ARG A 99 16.32 -2.95 6.77
C ARG A 99 17.45 -2.01 6.38
N LYS A 100 17.27 -0.70 6.62
CA LYS A 100 18.31 0.31 6.36
C LYS A 100 19.57 0.06 7.18
N ARG A 101 20.70 0.31 6.54
CA ARG A 101 22.01 0.51 7.19
C ARG A 101 22.41 1.96 6.97
N HIS A 102 22.66 2.73 8.03
CA HIS A 102 22.80 4.18 7.93
C HIS A 102 23.98 4.66 7.07
N ARG A 103 23.79 5.78 6.36
CA ARG A 103 24.75 6.80 5.87
C ARG A 103 25.15 6.84 4.40
N VAL A 104 24.74 5.93 3.53
CA VAL A 104 25.12 6.00 2.10
C VAL A 104 24.05 6.66 1.25
N ILE A 105 22.79 6.39 1.54
CA ILE A 105 21.63 7.02 0.87
C ILE A 105 21.03 8.12 1.74
N SER A 106 20.38 9.09 1.10
CA SER A 106 19.66 10.15 1.79
C SER A 106 18.47 9.58 2.61
N GLU A 107 18.24 10.15 3.79
CA GLU A 107 17.06 9.84 4.60
C GLU A 107 15.75 10.19 3.89
N LEU A 108 15.81 11.15 2.96
CA LEU A 108 14.67 11.54 2.12
C LEU A 108 14.23 10.45 1.12
N VAL A 109 14.95 9.34 0.99
CA VAL A 109 14.47 8.18 0.20
C VAL A 109 13.27 7.52 0.87
N ALA A 110 13.31 7.33 2.18
CA ALA A 110 12.25 6.73 2.99
C ALA A 110 12.20 7.38 4.37
N PRO A 111 11.63 8.61 4.50
CA PRO A 111 11.67 9.41 5.72
C PRO A 111 11.02 8.70 6.90
N GLY A 112 11.72 8.64 8.03
CA GLY A 112 11.23 8.07 9.28
C GLY A 112 11.06 6.55 9.30
N LEU A 113 11.26 5.87 8.18
CA LEU A 113 11.15 4.40 8.10
C LEU A 113 12.49 3.73 8.37
N ASP A 114 12.48 2.54 8.92
CA ASP A 114 13.67 1.71 9.14
C ASP A 114 13.98 0.78 7.95
N THR A 115 13.11 0.76 6.95
CA THR A 115 13.24 -0.05 5.74
C THR A 115 13.34 0.80 4.47
N VAL A 116 13.91 0.20 3.43
CA VAL A 116 14.00 0.75 2.07
C VAL A 116 13.72 -0.35 1.05
N GLY A 117 12.97 -0.02 0.00
CA GLY A 117 12.69 -0.92 -1.10
C GLY A 117 13.83 -0.91 -2.13
N VAL A 118 14.37 -2.08 -2.46
CA VAL A 118 15.55 -2.22 -3.32
C VAL A 118 15.34 -3.25 -4.40
N MET A 119 15.80 -2.96 -5.62
CA MET A 119 15.82 -3.90 -6.75
C MET A 119 17.12 -3.78 -7.55
N LEU A 120 17.42 -4.80 -8.34
CA LEU A 120 18.49 -4.77 -9.35
C LEU A 120 17.92 -4.46 -10.74
N PRO A 121 18.76 -4.01 -11.68
CA PRO A 121 18.38 -3.82 -13.07
C PRO A 121 17.79 -5.09 -13.69
N TYR A 122 16.69 -4.94 -14.42
CA TYR A 122 15.99 -6.03 -15.10
C TYR A 122 15.87 -5.78 -16.63
N THR A 123 16.43 -4.68 -17.13
CA THR A 123 16.53 -4.37 -18.57
C THR A 123 17.94 -4.04 -18.97
N GLY A 124 18.26 -4.23 -20.27
CA GLY A 124 19.54 -3.84 -20.83
C GLY A 124 19.79 -2.32 -20.70
N ILE A 125 18.75 -1.49 -20.82
CA ILE A 125 18.84 -0.03 -20.68
C ILE A 125 19.34 0.34 -19.29
N GLN A 126 18.73 -0.19 -18.25
CA GLN A 126 19.12 0.05 -16.85
C GLN A 126 20.55 -0.43 -16.59
N THR A 127 20.89 -1.65 -17.05
CA THR A 127 22.25 -2.20 -16.92
C THR A 127 23.30 -1.33 -17.63
N MET A 128 23.01 -0.85 -18.84
CA MET A 128 23.93 0.01 -19.60
C MET A 128 24.09 1.40 -18.97
N LEU A 129 23.03 1.90 -18.33
CA LEU A 129 23.07 3.17 -17.61
C LEU A 129 24.01 3.05 -16.40
N PHE A 130 23.81 2.05 -15.55
CA PHE A 130 24.65 1.85 -14.35
C PHE A 130 26.13 1.58 -14.65
N LYS A 131 26.47 1.10 -15.84
CA LYS A 131 27.88 0.98 -16.26
C LYS A 131 28.59 2.31 -16.51
N ARG A 132 27.92 3.45 -16.36
CA ARG A 132 28.42 4.78 -16.72
C ARG A 132 28.65 5.72 -15.55
N PHE A 133 28.33 5.32 -14.32
CA PHE A 133 28.59 6.10 -13.11
C PHE A 133 28.68 5.22 -11.86
N ASP A 134 29.34 5.71 -10.82
CA ASP A 134 29.66 4.99 -9.58
C ASP A 134 28.71 5.38 -8.41
N GLU A 135 27.41 5.48 -8.69
CA GLU A 135 26.43 5.72 -7.64
C GLU A 135 25.91 4.39 -7.08
N PRO A 136 25.74 4.28 -5.76
CA PRO A 136 25.27 3.04 -5.12
C PRO A 136 23.82 2.73 -5.45
N ALA A 137 23.02 3.75 -5.74
CA ALA A 137 21.61 3.60 -6.09
C ALA A 137 21.05 4.83 -6.82
N LEU A 138 20.06 4.58 -7.65
CA LEU A 138 19.12 5.59 -8.14
C LEU A 138 17.76 5.37 -7.51
N VAL A 139 17.05 6.44 -7.17
CA VAL A 139 15.60 6.37 -7.04
C VAL A 139 15.03 5.92 -8.40
N MET A 140 14.14 4.94 -8.36
CA MET A 140 13.45 4.46 -9.55
C MET A 140 11.98 4.26 -9.18
N THR A 141 11.14 5.20 -9.58
CA THR A 141 9.71 5.21 -9.23
C THR A 141 8.84 5.34 -10.47
N SER A 142 7.58 4.92 -10.39
CA SER A 142 6.63 4.99 -11.51
C SER A 142 6.50 6.42 -12.07
N GLY A 143 6.52 6.54 -13.39
CA GLY A 143 6.29 7.78 -14.13
C GLY A 143 4.80 8.05 -14.28
N ASN A 144 4.22 8.71 -13.29
CA ASN A 144 2.82 9.12 -13.27
C ASN A 144 2.65 10.38 -12.42
N ARG A 145 1.60 11.13 -12.67
CA ARG A 145 1.05 12.07 -11.68
C ARG A 145 0.30 11.31 -10.59
N ARG A 146 0.14 11.92 -9.43
CA ARG A 146 -0.58 11.31 -8.29
C ARG A 146 -2.00 10.91 -8.70
N GLY A 147 -2.39 9.67 -8.39
CA GLY A 147 -3.72 9.12 -8.68
C GLY A 147 -3.92 8.65 -10.12
N LEU A 148 -2.97 8.87 -11.03
CA LEU A 148 -3.06 8.41 -12.41
C LEU A 148 -2.23 7.14 -12.64
N PRO A 149 -2.61 6.31 -13.60
CA PRO A 149 -1.82 5.19 -14.04
C PRO A 149 -0.46 5.61 -14.61
N MET A 150 0.54 4.72 -14.58
CA MET A 150 1.89 4.98 -15.12
C MET A 150 1.88 5.19 -16.64
N ALA A 151 2.57 6.19 -17.15
CA ALA A 151 2.71 6.44 -18.58
C ALA A 151 3.44 5.27 -19.29
N ILE A 152 2.96 4.89 -20.48
CA ILE A 152 3.49 3.77 -21.26
C ILE A 152 3.89 4.15 -22.70
N THR A 153 3.38 5.27 -23.24
CA THR A 153 3.73 5.76 -24.58
C THR A 153 4.72 6.92 -24.51
N ASN A 154 5.39 7.20 -25.62
CA ASN A 154 6.32 8.34 -25.68
C ASN A 154 5.55 9.67 -25.62
N GLU A 155 4.36 9.72 -26.22
CA GLU A 155 3.48 10.89 -26.20
C GLU A 155 2.99 11.18 -24.77
N ALA A 156 2.55 10.15 -24.03
CA ALA A 156 2.17 10.26 -22.63
C ALA A 156 3.36 10.69 -21.75
N ALA A 157 4.59 10.24 -22.07
CA ALA A 157 5.79 10.70 -21.37
C ALA A 157 5.92 12.22 -21.39
N PHE A 158 5.81 12.84 -22.54
CA PHE A 158 5.95 14.29 -22.68
C PHE A 158 4.76 15.05 -22.09
N SER A 159 3.53 14.62 -22.37
CA SER A 159 2.31 15.33 -21.92
C SER A 159 2.08 15.23 -20.41
N GLU A 160 2.34 14.06 -19.81
CA GLU A 160 2.04 13.82 -18.41
C GLU A 160 3.23 14.09 -17.48
N LEU A 161 4.48 13.84 -17.95
CA LEU A 161 5.68 13.89 -17.11
C LEU A 161 6.56 15.13 -17.39
N GLY A 162 6.21 16.00 -18.34
CA GLY A 162 6.97 17.20 -18.70
C GLY A 162 7.25 18.16 -17.54
N GLY A 163 6.37 18.20 -16.51
CA GLY A 163 6.61 18.98 -15.28
C GLY A 163 7.36 18.21 -14.19
N LEU A 164 7.57 16.90 -14.36
CA LEU A 164 8.20 16.02 -13.38
C LEU A 164 9.65 15.69 -13.74
N ALA A 165 9.92 15.42 -15.02
CA ALA A 165 11.25 15.09 -15.53
C ALA A 165 11.90 16.28 -16.23
N ASP A 166 13.24 16.36 -16.15
CA ASP A 166 14.05 17.32 -16.89
C ASP A 166 14.42 16.78 -18.27
N TYR A 167 14.58 15.45 -18.40
CA TYR A 167 14.95 14.75 -19.63
C TYR A 167 14.22 13.42 -19.77
N PHE A 168 14.20 12.86 -20.99
CA PHE A 168 13.48 11.64 -21.36
C PHE A 168 14.37 10.69 -22.15
N LEU A 169 14.73 9.55 -21.56
CA LEU A 169 15.42 8.45 -22.24
C LEU A 169 14.37 7.45 -22.73
N LEU A 170 14.06 7.51 -24.03
CA LEU A 170 12.95 6.76 -24.64
C LEU A 170 13.44 5.75 -25.68
N HIS A 171 12.58 4.80 -25.99
CA HIS A 171 12.73 3.87 -27.09
C HIS A 171 11.40 3.67 -27.84
N ASN A 172 11.48 3.13 -29.06
CA ASN A 172 10.32 2.94 -29.94
C ASN A 172 9.62 1.59 -29.77
N ARG A 173 10.05 0.73 -28.84
CA ARG A 173 9.31 -0.49 -28.50
C ARG A 173 8.04 -0.12 -27.76
N GLU A 174 6.91 -0.62 -28.24
CA GLU A 174 5.62 -0.44 -27.61
C GLU A 174 5.55 -1.23 -26.27
N ILE A 175 4.87 -0.66 -25.28
CA ILE A 175 4.50 -1.31 -24.04
C ILE A 175 3.05 -1.71 -24.17
N ILE A 176 2.79 -3.01 -24.36
CA ILE A 176 1.44 -3.56 -24.55
C ILE A 176 0.67 -3.53 -23.24
N ASN A 177 1.27 -4.07 -22.18
CA ASN A 177 0.65 -4.16 -20.87
C ASN A 177 1.42 -3.30 -19.86
N ARG A 178 0.72 -2.37 -19.22
CA ARG A 178 1.26 -1.63 -18.07
C ARG A 178 1.55 -2.61 -16.95
N SER A 179 2.73 -2.52 -16.34
CA SER A 179 3.10 -3.38 -15.23
C SER A 179 4.06 -2.69 -14.28
N ASP A 180 3.58 -2.40 -13.09
CA ASP A 180 4.40 -1.90 -11.99
C ASP A 180 5.37 -2.97 -11.47
N ASP A 181 6.39 -2.56 -10.73
CA ASP A 181 7.29 -3.47 -10.06
C ASP A 181 6.58 -4.20 -8.90
N SER A 182 6.80 -5.52 -8.80
CA SER A 182 6.39 -6.27 -7.61
C SER A 182 7.18 -5.81 -6.39
N VAL A 183 6.50 -5.73 -5.24
CA VAL A 183 7.10 -5.36 -3.96
C VAL A 183 6.81 -6.47 -2.96
N LEU A 184 7.86 -6.95 -2.29
CA LEU A 184 7.75 -7.97 -1.25
C LEU A 184 8.65 -7.68 -0.06
N ARG A 185 8.29 -8.28 1.07
CA ARG A 185 9.16 -8.42 2.25
C ARG A 185 9.28 -9.90 2.62
N VAL A 186 10.33 -10.25 3.33
CA VAL A 186 10.49 -11.63 3.84
C VAL A 186 10.05 -11.67 5.30
N ILE A 187 9.04 -12.47 5.59
CA ILE A 187 8.50 -12.67 6.94
C ILE A 187 8.69 -14.13 7.33
N ARG A 188 9.43 -14.40 8.40
CA ARG A 188 9.73 -15.78 8.88
C ARG A 188 10.27 -16.70 7.77
N GLY A 189 11.14 -16.13 6.91
CA GLY A 189 11.77 -16.89 5.81
C GLY A 189 10.89 -17.11 4.57
N LYS A 190 9.69 -16.53 4.51
CA LYS A 190 8.78 -16.62 3.35
C LYS A 190 8.54 -15.24 2.74
N PRO A 191 8.42 -15.11 1.40
CA PRO A 191 8.05 -13.86 0.77
C PRO A 191 6.58 -13.53 1.05
N ALA A 192 6.32 -12.29 1.45
CA ALA A 192 4.98 -11.71 1.58
C ALA A 192 4.90 -10.50 0.63
N PHE A 193 3.95 -10.54 -0.30
CA PHE A 193 3.77 -9.49 -1.29
C PHE A 193 2.94 -8.33 -0.70
N THR A 194 3.48 -7.11 -0.82
CA THR A 194 2.68 -5.89 -0.68
C THR A 194 2.16 -5.41 -2.02
N ARG A 195 2.78 -5.86 -3.12
CA ARG A 195 2.32 -5.69 -4.50
C ARG A 195 2.80 -6.87 -5.34
N ARG A 196 1.87 -7.55 -6.04
CA ARG A 196 2.17 -8.63 -6.97
C ARG A 196 1.91 -8.15 -8.40
N SER A 197 2.96 -8.03 -9.22
CA SER A 197 2.91 -7.48 -10.57
C SER A 197 4.04 -8.06 -11.42
N ARG A 198 4.89 -7.22 -12.02
CA ARG A 198 5.99 -7.63 -12.92
C ARG A 198 6.82 -8.79 -12.32
N GLY A 199 7.05 -9.81 -13.15
CA GLY A 199 7.84 -11.00 -12.82
C GLY A 199 7.05 -12.10 -12.10
N TYR A 200 5.88 -11.79 -11.52
CA TYR A 200 5.03 -12.76 -10.81
C TYR A 200 3.65 -12.91 -11.46
N VAL A 201 3.23 -11.95 -12.24
CA VAL A 201 2.04 -12.04 -13.09
C VAL A 201 2.52 -12.37 -14.50
N PRO A 202 1.89 -13.32 -15.20
CA PRO A 202 0.63 -14.02 -14.90
C PRO A 202 0.80 -15.43 -14.29
N ASP A 203 1.88 -15.69 -13.52
CA ASP A 203 2.02 -17.00 -12.86
C ASP A 203 0.75 -17.33 -12.06
N PRO A 204 0.13 -18.51 -12.23
CA PRO A 204 -1.09 -18.85 -11.53
C PRO A 204 -0.86 -19.21 -10.05
N ILE A 205 -1.90 -18.99 -9.25
CA ILE A 205 -2.07 -19.59 -7.92
C ILE A 205 -2.90 -20.85 -8.10
N ASN A 206 -2.39 -22.02 -7.66
CA ASN A 206 -3.16 -23.25 -7.72
C ASN A 206 -4.19 -23.28 -6.59
N ILE A 207 -5.41 -23.69 -6.89
CA ILE A 207 -6.47 -23.86 -5.92
C ILE A 207 -7.11 -25.25 -6.07
N SER A 208 -7.47 -25.87 -4.95
CA SER A 208 -8.07 -27.21 -4.94
C SER A 208 -9.52 -27.22 -5.42
N ILE A 209 -10.15 -26.04 -5.57
CA ILE A 209 -11.56 -25.87 -5.83
C ILE A 209 -11.71 -25.05 -7.09
N SER A 210 -12.03 -25.68 -8.21
CA SER A 210 -12.49 -24.91 -9.37
C SER A 210 -13.10 -25.81 -10.44
N LYS A 211 -14.37 -25.57 -10.70
CA LYS A 211 -15.01 -25.93 -11.96
C LYS A 211 -15.54 -24.63 -12.57
N GLY A 212 -15.43 -24.48 -13.87
CA GLY A 212 -15.91 -23.29 -14.57
C GLY A 212 -14.90 -22.14 -14.63
N ILE A 213 -15.40 -20.99 -15.07
CA ILE A 213 -14.64 -19.76 -15.25
C ILE A 213 -15.30 -18.67 -14.39
N GLY A 214 -14.50 -18.04 -13.53
CA GLY A 214 -14.96 -16.91 -12.72
C GLY A 214 -14.10 -15.68 -12.98
N PHE A 215 -14.72 -14.50 -13.03
CA PHE A 215 -14.02 -13.22 -13.07
C PHE A 215 -14.25 -12.50 -11.74
N ALA A 216 -13.20 -11.89 -11.19
CA ALA A 216 -13.25 -11.12 -9.96
C ALA A 216 -12.59 -9.75 -10.14
N PHE A 217 -13.30 -8.69 -9.74
CA PHE A 217 -12.90 -7.30 -9.96
C PHE A 217 -12.16 -6.67 -8.78
N GLY A 218 -12.04 -7.36 -7.67
CA GLY A 218 -11.35 -6.84 -6.48
C GLY A 218 -12.07 -5.67 -5.80
N ALA A 219 -11.34 -4.97 -4.93
CA ALA A 219 -11.80 -3.75 -4.28
C ALA A 219 -11.30 -2.50 -5.03
N GLU A 220 -11.68 -1.31 -4.59
CA GLU A 220 -11.36 -0.06 -5.29
C GLU A 220 -9.90 0.38 -5.12
N LEU A 221 -9.32 0.20 -3.93
CA LEU A 221 -7.95 0.62 -3.63
C LEU A 221 -6.96 -0.53 -3.84
N ARG A 222 -5.77 -0.20 -4.38
CA ARG A 222 -4.68 -1.16 -4.64
C ARG A 222 -5.13 -2.39 -5.43
N ASN A 223 -5.97 -2.14 -6.40
CA ASN A 223 -6.68 -3.16 -7.15
C ASN A 223 -5.79 -4.11 -7.96
N ALA A 224 -6.24 -5.33 -8.07
CA ALA A 224 -5.90 -6.32 -9.08
C ALA A 224 -7.14 -7.20 -9.31
N ALA A 225 -7.52 -7.38 -10.57
CA ALA A 225 -8.56 -8.32 -10.94
C ALA A 225 -8.02 -9.75 -11.03
N ALA A 226 -8.90 -10.74 -11.12
CA ALA A 226 -8.49 -12.14 -11.24
C ALA A 226 -9.46 -12.94 -12.14
N ILE A 227 -8.89 -13.96 -12.79
CA ILE A 227 -9.63 -14.97 -13.55
C ILE A 227 -9.35 -16.34 -12.95
N GLY A 228 -10.39 -17.02 -12.46
CA GLY A 228 -10.33 -18.40 -11.98
C GLY A 228 -10.74 -19.36 -13.09
N THR A 229 -9.92 -20.37 -13.39
CA THR A 229 -10.25 -21.45 -14.34
C THR A 229 -9.39 -22.68 -14.11
N ASN A 230 -9.96 -23.86 -14.31
CA ASN A 230 -9.23 -25.15 -14.29
C ASN A 230 -8.34 -25.37 -13.05
N GLY A 231 -8.83 -25.03 -11.85
CA GLY A 231 -8.06 -25.19 -10.61
C GLY A 231 -6.94 -24.18 -10.41
N LYS A 232 -6.99 -23.06 -11.12
CA LYS A 232 -5.98 -21.99 -11.07
C LYS A 232 -6.65 -20.63 -10.99
N VAL A 233 -6.01 -19.70 -10.31
CA VAL A 233 -6.35 -18.28 -10.31
C VAL A 233 -5.21 -17.49 -10.94
N PHE A 234 -5.53 -16.72 -11.96
CA PHE A 234 -4.63 -15.80 -12.65
C PHE A 234 -5.01 -14.38 -12.26
N MET A 235 -4.11 -13.69 -11.59
CA MET A 235 -4.30 -12.29 -11.25
C MET A 235 -3.80 -11.40 -12.39
N THR A 236 -4.46 -10.26 -12.60
CA THR A 236 -3.88 -9.19 -13.40
C THR A 236 -2.66 -8.60 -12.68
N GLN A 237 -1.89 -7.78 -13.38
CA GLN A 237 -0.92 -6.91 -12.73
C GLN A 237 -1.63 -5.96 -11.75
N TYR A 238 -0.87 -5.39 -10.82
CA TYR A 238 -1.35 -4.30 -9.98
C TYR A 238 -1.85 -3.12 -10.84
N LEU A 239 -3.07 -2.69 -10.60
CA LEU A 239 -3.75 -1.64 -11.37
C LEU A 239 -3.74 -0.28 -10.67
N GLY A 240 -3.54 -0.27 -9.35
CA GLY A 240 -3.63 0.93 -8.53
C GLY A 240 -5.04 1.16 -7.99
N ASP A 241 -5.38 2.42 -7.75
CA ASP A 241 -6.69 2.79 -7.22
C ASP A 241 -7.66 3.03 -8.38
N ILE A 242 -8.81 2.35 -8.37
CA ILE A 242 -9.83 2.44 -9.42
C ILE A 242 -10.89 3.47 -8.99
N THR A 243 -10.45 4.73 -8.89
CA THR A 243 -11.27 5.88 -8.46
C THR A 243 -11.56 6.87 -9.58
N SER A 244 -11.27 6.49 -10.83
CA SER A 244 -11.49 7.31 -12.02
C SER A 244 -11.90 6.45 -13.21
N LEU A 245 -12.46 7.10 -14.24
CA LEU A 245 -12.82 6.41 -15.49
C LEU A 245 -11.61 5.77 -16.19
N GLU A 246 -10.45 6.43 -16.15
CA GLU A 246 -9.21 5.89 -16.69
C GLU A 246 -8.75 4.63 -15.92
N GLY A 247 -9.03 4.58 -14.61
CA GLY A 247 -8.81 3.40 -13.78
C GLY A 247 -9.69 2.23 -14.24
N VAL A 248 -10.99 2.46 -14.41
CA VAL A 248 -11.96 1.47 -14.91
C VAL A 248 -11.55 0.94 -16.29
N GLU A 249 -11.25 1.82 -17.24
CA GLU A 249 -10.76 1.40 -18.57
C GLU A 249 -9.46 0.58 -18.50
N SER A 250 -8.58 0.91 -17.55
CA SER A 250 -7.34 0.18 -17.34
C SER A 250 -7.60 -1.23 -16.80
N GLU A 251 -8.59 -1.40 -15.93
CA GLU A 251 -8.99 -2.70 -15.40
C GLU A 251 -9.66 -3.56 -16.50
N GLU A 252 -10.59 -3.01 -17.28
CA GLU A 252 -11.21 -3.69 -18.42
C GLU A 252 -10.17 -4.19 -19.41
N LYS A 253 -9.21 -3.34 -19.79
CA LYS A 253 -8.10 -3.71 -20.68
C LYS A 253 -7.24 -4.82 -20.10
N ALA A 254 -6.97 -4.79 -18.78
CA ALA A 254 -6.19 -5.82 -18.11
C ALA A 254 -6.92 -7.17 -18.05
N ILE A 255 -8.22 -7.17 -17.78
CA ILE A 255 -9.05 -8.39 -17.81
C ILE A 255 -9.11 -8.94 -19.24
N GLN A 256 -9.32 -8.09 -20.27
CA GLN A 256 -9.34 -8.53 -21.65
C GLN A 256 -8.00 -9.13 -22.09
N ALA A 257 -6.89 -8.48 -21.76
CA ALA A 257 -5.55 -9.00 -22.04
C ALA A 257 -5.29 -10.36 -21.37
N MET A 258 -5.82 -10.56 -20.16
CA MET A 258 -5.73 -11.84 -19.46
C MET A 258 -6.60 -12.92 -20.11
N ARG A 259 -7.83 -12.57 -20.55
CA ARG A 259 -8.70 -13.47 -21.32
C ARG A 259 -8.01 -13.94 -22.59
N ASP A 260 -7.43 -13.01 -23.35
CA ASP A 260 -6.72 -13.32 -24.60
C ASP A 260 -5.51 -14.23 -24.35
N LEU A 261 -4.72 -13.95 -23.31
CA LEU A 261 -3.58 -14.77 -22.90
C LEU A 261 -4.00 -16.20 -22.53
N LEU A 262 -5.14 -16.37 -21.87
CA LEU A 262 -5.68 -17.65 -21.43
C LEU A 262 -6.55 -18.34 -22.51
N ASN A 263 -6.72 -17.73 -23.68
CA ASN A 263 -7.61 -18.16 -24.79
C ASN A 263 -9.06 -18.41 -24.32
N ILE A 264 -9.57 -17.53 -23.42
CA ILE A 264 -10.94 -17.58 -22.93
C ILE A 264 -11.85 -16.79 -23.87
N THR A 265 -12.64 -17.49 -24.70
CA THR A 265 -13.54 -16.88 -25.70
C THR A 265 -15.02 -16.88 -25.28
N CYS A 266 -15.37 -17.63 -24.22
CA CYS A 266 -16.73 -17.68 -23.68
C CYS A 266 -16.93 -16.69 -22.53
N ASN A 267 -18.19 -16.45 -22.16
CA ASN A 267 -18.52 -15.71 -20.95
C ASN A 267 -18.11 -16.52 -19.71
N PRO A 268 -17.82 -15.86 -18.58
CA PRO A 268 -17.62 -16.55 -17.32
C PRO A 268 -18.92 -17.19 -16.82
N ASP A 269 -18.80 -18.18 -15.94
CA ASP A 269 -19.96 -18.78 -15.27
C ASP A 269 -20.42 -17.90 -14.08
N VAL A 270 -19.55 -17.03 -13.58
CA VAL A 270 -19.81 -16.15 -12.44
C VAL A 270 -18.88 -14.93 -12.45
N ILE A 271 -19.41 -13.80 -12.02
CA ILE A 271 -18.64 -12.59 -11.74
C ILE A 271 -18.67 -12.32 -10.23
N ALA A 272 -17.53 -11.90 -9.66
CA ALA A 272 -17.41 -11.56 -8.25
C ALA A 272 -16.86 -10.13 -8.06
N CYS A 273 -17.34 -9.45 -7.03
CA CYS A 273 -16.84 -8.13 -6.62
C CYS A 273 -16.86 -7.98 -5.10
N ASP A 274 -16.36 -6.86 -4.61
CA ASP A 274 -16.47 -6.48 -3.20
C ASP A 274 -17.93 -6.26 -2.78
N LEU A 275 -18.21 -6.39 -1.49
CA LEU A 275 -19.53 -6.14 -0.91
C LEU A 275 -19.92 -4.65 -0.97
N HIS A 276 -18.93 -3.73 -1.03
CA HIS A 276 -19.17 -2.29 -1.04
C HIS A 276 -19.95 -1.88 -2.30
N PRO A 277 -21.16 -1.26 -2.14
CA PRO A 277 -22.03 -0.99 -3.29
C PRO A 277 -21.52 0.13 -4.20
N ASP A 278 -20.79 1.10 -3.62
CA ASP A 278 -20.41 2.33 -4.31
C ASP A 278 -19.01 2.28 -4.93
N TYR A 279 -18.28 1.18 -4.80
CA TYR A 279 -17.01 1.02 -5.49
C TYR A 279 -17.23 0.97 -7.00
N MET A 280 -16.41 1.72 -7.77
CA MET A 280 -16.46 1.70 -9.23
C MET A 280 -16.26 0.28 -9.78
N THR A 281 -15.40 -0.50 -9.16
CA THR A 281 -15.17 -1.92 -9.50
C THR A 281 -16.42 -2.78 -9.27
N SER A 282 -17.17 -2.54 -8.19
CA SER A 282 -18.44 -3.24 -7.91
C SER A 282 -19.52 -2.87 -8.90
N GLN A 283 -19.62 -1.59 -9.29
CA GLN A 283 -20.55 -1.13 -10.30
C GLN A 283 -20.22 -1.69 -11.69
N MET A 284 -18.94 -1.72 -12.06
CA MET A 284 -18.48 -2.32 -13.32
C MET A 284 -18.80 -3.82 -13.36
N ALA A 285 -18.54 -4.55 -12.26
CA ALA A 285 -18.89 -5.97 -12.15
C ALA A 285 -20.40 -6.22 -12.31
N GLU A 286 -21.24 -5.34 -11.74
CA GLU A 286 -22.70 -5.42 -11.87
C GLU A 286 -23.15 -5.20 -13.32
N VAL A 287 -22.64 -4.17 -13.99
CA VAL A 287 -22.94 -3.92 -15.42
C VAL A 287 -22.52 -5.11 -16.26
N MET A 288 -21.31 -5.61 -16.09
CA MET A 288 -20.81 -6.76 -16.88
C MET A 288 -21.61 -8.04 -16.60
N SER A 289 -22.02 -8.28 -15.36
CA SER A 289 -22.91 -9.41 -15.00
C SER A 289 -24.24 -9.35 -15.72
N GLN A 290 -24.85 -8.18 -15.82
CA GLN A 290 -26.11 -7.96 -16.54
C GLN A 290 -25.94 -8.12 -18.06
N GLU A 291 -24.90 -7.55 -18.65
CA GLU A 291 -24.62 -7.63 -20.08
C GLU A 291 -24.31 -9.05 -20.54
N MET A 292 -23.64 -9.84 -19.72
CA MET A 292 -23.28 -11.23 -20.02
C MET A 292 -24.35 -12.26 -19.59
N ASP A 293 -25.38 -11.83 -18.88
CA ASP A 293 -26.40 -12.68 -18.26
C ASP A 293 -25.81 -13.79 -17.38
N VAL A 294 -24.93 -13.42 -16.47
CA VAL A 294 -24.22 -14.32 -15.54
C VAL A 294 -24.40 -13.89 -14.07
N PRO A 295 -24.39 -14.82 -13.11
CA PRO A 295 -24.55 -14.49 -11.69
C PRO A 295 -23.47 -13.56 -11.17
N LEU A 296 -23.85 -12.57 -10.32
CA LEU A 296 -22.97 -11.73 -9.56
C LEU A 296 -22.87 -12.21 -8.11
N VAL A 297 -21.65 -12.41 -7.61
CA VAL A 297 -21.36 -12.75 -6.22
C VAL A 297 -20.66 -11.56 -5.55
N ARG A 298 -21.27 -11.01 -4.50
CA ARG A 298 -20.65 -9.98 -3.66
C ARG A 298 -19.94 -10.64 -2.48
N SER A 299 -18.63 -10.42 -2.36
CA SER A 299 -17.79 -11.00 -1.32
C SER A 299 -17.57 -9.99 -0.20
N GLN A 300 -17.73 -10.42 1.06
CA GLN A 300 -17.34 -9.59 2.19
C GLN A 300 -15.81 -9.42 2.20
N HIS A 301 -15.35 -8.19 2.36
CA HIS A 301 -13.96 -7.75 2.21
C HIS A 301 -12.95 -8.60 3.03
N HIS A 302 -13.19 -8.75 4.33
CA HIS A 302 -12.28 -9.49 5.22
C HIS A 302 -12.34 -11.01 5.03
N HIS A 303 -13.49 -11.53 4.57
CA HIS A 303 -13.59 -12.92 4.12
C HIS A 303 -12.73 -13.14 2.86
N ALA A 304 -12.73 -12.19 1.92
CA ALA A 304 -11.86 -12.25 0.74
C ALA A 304 -10.37 -12.23 1.12
N HIS A 305 -9.96 -11.41 2.10
CA HIS A 305 -8.59 -11.44 2.64
C HIS A 305 -8.21 -12.82 3.19
N ILE A 306 -9.07 -13.44 4.00
CA ILE A 306 -8.77 -14.75 4.59
C ILE A 306 -8.72 -15.84 3.50
N THR A 307 -9.67 -15.86 2.58
CA THR A 307 -9.70 -16.87 1.51
C THR A 307 -8.55 -16.72 0.53
N SER A 308 -8.04 -15.50 0.29
CA SER A 308 -6.85 -15.28 -0.51
C SER A 308 -5.60 -15.89 0.13
N VAL A 309 -5.44 -15.74 1.46
CA VAL A 309 -4.35 -16.38 2.21
C VAL A 309 -4.50 -17.91 2.22
N MET A 310 -5.71 -18.43 2.35
CA MET A 310 -5.97 -19.86 2.22
C MET A 310 -5.53 -20.39 0.85
N ALA A 311 -5.89 -19.68 -0.22
CA ALA A 311 -5.53 -20.05 -1.59
C ALA A 311 -4.01 -20.01 -1.82
N GLU A 312 -3.34 -18.95 -1.39
CA GLU A 312 -1.89 -18.79 -1.53
C GLU A 312 -1.09 -19.90 -0.80
N ASN A 313 -1.63 -20.42 0.31
CA ASN A 313 -0.99 -21.47 1.10
C ASN A 313 -1.53 -22.88 0.82
N ASP A 314 -2.29 -23.08 -0.26
CA ASP A 314 -2.91 -24.36 -0.66
C ASP A 314 -3.72 -25.02 0.48
N ILE A 315 -4.38 -24.21 1.31
CA ILE A 315 -5.29 -24.70 2.34
C ILE A 315 -6.54 -25.20 1.64
N LYS A 316 -6.95 -26.43 1.92
CA LYS A 316 -8.16 -27.05 1.36
C LYS A 316 -9.42 -26.37 1.91
N ASN A 317 -10.59 -26.77 1.40
CA ASN A 317 -11.87 -26.25 1.90
C ASN A 317 -12.21 -26.81 3.29
N GLU A 318 -11.45 -26.36 4.29
CA GLU A 318 -11.65 -26.66 5.70
C GLU A 318 -11.93 -25.37 6.48
N GLU A 319 -12.55 -25.49 7.64
CA GLU A 319 -12.81 -24.33 8.50
C GLU A 319 -11.50 -23.86 9.13
N VAL A 320 -11.16 -22.58 8.91
CA VAL A 320 -10.01 -21.91 9.52
C VAL A 320 -10.46 -20.79 10.45
N LEU A 321 -9.65 -20.45 11.43
CA LEU A 321 -9.78 -19.22 12.19
C LEU A 321 -8.88 -18.16 11.55
N GLY A 322 -9.50 -17.25 10.80
CA GLY A 322 -8.80 -16.15 10.13
C GLY A 322 -8.82 -14.88 10.96
N ILE A 323 -7.69 -14.19 11.02
CA ILE A 323 -7.56 -12.84 11.58
C ILE A 323 -7.29 -11.90 10.41
N ALA A 324 -8.21 -10.95 10.17
CA ALA A 324 -8.09 -9.94 9.14
C ALA A 324 -7.88 -8.57 9.80
N LEU A 325 -6.71 -7.98 9.58
CA LEU A 325 -6.32 -6.67 10.09
C LEU A 325 -6.20 -5.70 8.92
N ASP A 326 -7.03 -4.66 8.92
CA ASP A 326 -7.19 -3.75 7.80
C ASP A 326 -7.47 -2.31 8.22
N GLY A 327 -7.33 -1.40 7.28
CA GLY A 327 -7.67 0.01 7.41
C GLY A 327 -9.17 0.30 7.31
N ALA A 328 -9.86 -0.34 6.38
CA ALA A 328 -11.30 -0.18 6.17
C ALA A 328 -11.84 -1.23 5.20
N GLY A 329 -12.90 -1.90 5.56
CA GLY A 329 -13.71 -2.75 4.69
C GLY A 329 -15.18 -2.62 5.05
N TYR A 330 -16.07 -2.81 4.08
CA TYR A 330 -17.50 -2.67 4.25
C TYR A 330 -18.06 -3.83 5.08
N GLY A 331 -18.67 -3.53 6.23
CA GLY A 331 -19.31 -4.49 7.11
C GLY A 331 -20.75 -4.80 6.72
N GLU A 332 -21.21 -6.03 6.94
CA GLU A 332 -22.63 -6.41 6.71
C GLU A 332 -23.62 -5.64 7.59
N ASP A 333 -23.14 -5.07 8.69
CA ASP A 333 -23.89 -4.23 9.62
C ASP A 333 -23.86 -2.73 9.25
N GLY A 334 -23.30 -2.39 8.07
CA GLY A 334 -23.15 -1.02 7.61
C GLY A 334 -22.07 -0.23 8.36
N GLN A 335 -21.25 -0.89 9.18
CA GLN A 335 -20.13 -0.27 9.86
C GLN A 335 -18.82 -0.54 9.12
N ILE A 336 -17.76 0.20 9.48
CA ILE A 336 -16.43 -0.02 8.91
C ILE A 336 -15.71 -1.10 9.73
N TRP A 337 -15.47 -2.24 9.10
CA TRP A 337 -14.67 -3.32 9.67
C TRP A 337 -13.18 -3.13 9.37
N GLY A 338 -12.31 -3.83 10.13
CA GLY A 338 -10.86 -3.83 9.89
C GLY A 338 -10.02 -4.44 11.02
N GLY A 339 -10.67 -5.09 11.98
CA GLY A 339 -9.99 -5.85 13.05
C GLY A 339 -10.82 -7.05 13.40
N GLU A 340 -10.87 -8.06 12.49
CA GLU A 340 -11.87 -9.11 12.51
C GLU A 340 -11.28 -10.49 12.79
N VAL A 341 -12.01 -11.30 13.53
CA VAL A 341 -11.72 -12.72 13.71
C VAL A 341 -12.89 -13.52 13.13
N LEU A 342 -12.64 -14.23 12.04
CA LEU A 342 -13.66 -14.97 11.30
C LEU A 342 -13.35 -16.47 11.32
N LYS A 343 -14.34 -17.31 11.62
CA LYS A 343 -14.32 -18.72 11.23
C LYS A 343 -14.74 -18.80 9.77
N SER A 344 -13.85 -19.23 8.89
CA SER A 344 -14.01 -19.13 7.44
C SER A 344 -13.77 -20.45 6.74
N THR A 345 -14.54 -20.67 5.68
CA THR A 345 -14.26 -21.61 4.59
C THR A 345 -14.22 -20.81 3.29
N TYR A 346 -13.96 -21.41 2.15
CA TYR A 346 -14.06 -20.67 0.87
C TYR A 346 -15.48 -20.20 0.55
N SER A 347 -16.52 -20.88 1.05
CA SER A 347 -17.92 -20.60 0.70
C SER A 347 -18.65 -19.72 1.72
N GLY A 348 -18.05 -19.42 2.86
CA GLY A 348 -18.72 -18.62 3.88
C GLY A 348 -17.90 -18.44 5.15
N TYR A 349 -18.43 -17.60 6.03
CA TYR A 349 -17.75 -17.25 7.27
C TYR A 349 -18.74 -16.96 8.40
N LYS A 350 -18.21 -16.96 9.63
CA LYS A 350 -18.89 -16.50 10.84
C LYS A 350 -17.96 -15.57 11.60
N ARG A 351 -18.40 -14.35 11.84
CA ARG A 351 -17.67 -13.38 12.68
C ARG A 351 -17.74 -13.81 14.15
N VAL A 352 -16.61 -14.21 14.73
CA VAL A 352 -16.50 -14.71 16.11
C VAL A 352 -15.79 -13.74 17.05
N GLY A 353 -15.02 -12.79 16.49
CA GLY A 353 -14.36 -11.75 17.26
C GLY A 353 -14.09 -10.51 16.44
N GLN A 354 -13.79 -9.42 17.14
CA GLN A 354 -13.46 -8.12 16.54
C GLN A 354 -12.74 -7.21 17.54
N LEU A 355 -12.11 -6.15 17.04
CA LEU A 355 -11.73 -5.02 17.87
C LEU A 355 -12.99 -4.24 18.30
N GLU A 356 -12.88 -3.47 19.38
CA GLU A 356 -13.96 -2.62 19.86
C GLU A 356 -14.42 -1.64 18.78
N TYR A 357 -15.73 -1.49 18.61
CA TYR A 357 -16.27 -0.41 17.79
C TYR A 357 -16.05 0.94 18.45
N VAL A 358 -15.37 1.84 17.75
CA VAL A 358 -15.16 3.24 18.14
C VAL A 358 -15.80 4.18 17.12
N PRO A 359 -16.33 5.34 17.55
CA PRO A 359 -16.91 6.32 16.62
C PRO A 359 -15.88 6.82 15.60
N MET A 360 -16.34 7.13 14.38
CA MET A 360 -15.51 7.66 13.30
C MET A 360 -16.05 9.01 12.79
N PRO A 361 -15.94 10.10 13.59
CA PRO A 361 -16.53 11.39 13.29
C PRO A 361 -15.86 12.08 12.11
N GLY A 362 -16.63 12.25 11.02
CA GLY A 362 -16.15 12.80 9.76
C GLY A 362 -15.60 11.78 8.78
N GLY A 363 -15.83 10.47 9.00
CA GLY A 363 -15.47 9.41 8.06
C GLY A 363 -13.98 9.45 7.72
N ASP A 364 -13.64 9.58 6.44
CA ASP A 364 -12.26 9.56 5.93
C ASP A 364 -11.32 10.58 6.56
N LEU A 365 -11.84 11.71 7.08
CA LEU A 365 -11.02 12.66 7.83
C LEU A 365 -10.32 12.01 9.04
N CYS A 366 -10.91 11.00 9.62
CA CYS A 366 -10.29 10.23 10.70
C CYS A 366 -9.06 9.42 10.24
N ALA A 367 -9.04 9.04 8.97
CA ALA A 367 -7.88 8.38 8.38
C ALA A 367 -6.81 9.40 7.94
N TYR A 368 -7.19 10.62 7.55
CA TYR A 368 -6.25 11.69 7.21
C TYR A 368 -5.60 12.34 8.44
N TYR A 369 -6.34 12.44 9.54
CA TYR A 369 -5.91 13.07 10.79
C TYR A 369 -6.00 12.07 11.94
N PRO A 370 -4.95 11.28 12.22
CA PRO A 370 -4.88 10.29 13.29
C PRO A 370 -5.36 10.79 14.66
N TYR A 371 -5.14 12.08 14.94
CA TYR A 371 -5.54 12.70 16.19
C TYR A 371 -7.07 12.74 16.40
N ARG A 372 -7.85 12.75 15.30
CA ARG A 372 -9.32 12.63 15.36
C ARG A 372 -9.73 11.26 15.92
N MET A 373 -9.02 10.19 15.51
CA MET A 373 -9.26 8.84 16.02
C MET A 373 -8.86 8.70 17.47
N LEU A 374 -7.75 9.31 17.89
CA LEU A 374 -7.35 9.33 19.29
C LEU A 374 -8.44 9.96 20.15
N ILE A 375 -8.87 11.20 19.84
CA ILE A 375 -9.95 11.90 20.55
C ILE A 375 -11.22 11.05 20.60
N SER A 376 -11.65 10.52 19.46
CA SER A 376 -12.87 9.74 19.36
C SER A 376 -12.82 8.45 20.16
N SER A 377 -11.73 7.70 20.09
CA SER A 377 -11.56 6.44 20.83
C SER A 377 -11.59 6.66 22.34
N LEU A 378 -11.05 7.78 22.82
CA LEU A 378 -11.06 8.13 24.24
C LEU A 378 -12.46 8.41 24.80
N THR A 379 -13.43 8.80 23.95
CA THR A 379 -14.83 9.02 24.39
C THR A 379 -15.48 7.77 24.98
N LYS A 380 -14.95 6.59 24.73
CA LYS A 380 -15.42 5.33 25.31
C LYS A 380 -15.11 5.21 26.81
N GLN A 381 -14.07 5.88 27.30
CA GLN A 381 -13.49 5.67 28.62
C GLN A 381 -13.42 6.96 29.47
N LEU A 382 -13.43 8.12 28.84
CA LEU A 382 -13.17 9.41 29.48
C LEU A 382 -14.31 10.41 29.23
N SER A 383 -14.44 11.36 30.14
CA SER A 383 -15.29 12.55 29.96
C SER A 383 -14.66 13.51 28.94
N ASP A 384 -15.49 14.44 28.43
CA ASP A 384 -15.02 15.42 27.46
C ASP A 384 -13.98 16.37 28.08
N ASP A 385 -14.09 16.70 29.36
CA ASP A 385 -13.11 17.56 30.04
C ASP A 385 -11.76 16.86 30.21
N GLU A 386 -11.74 15.58 30.62
CA GLU A 386 -10.51 14.80 30.66
C GLU A 386 -9.84 14.71 29.29
N ILE A 387 -10.62 14.52 28.22
CA ILE A 387 -10.09 14.49 26.85
C ILE A 387 -9.52 15.86 26.44
N ARG A 388 -10.19 16.96 26.82
CA ARG A 388 -9.69 18.33 26.56
C ARG A 388 -8.34 18.56 27.23
N ASP A 389 -8.17 18.13 28.47
CA ASP A 389 -6.92 18.27 29.23
C ASP A 389 -5.82 17.46 28.58
N ILE A 390 -6.05 16.20 28.25
CA ILE A 390 -5.06 15.29 27.63
C ILE A 390 -4.61 15.80 26.24
N THR A 391 -5.57 16.30 25.46
CA THR A 391 -5.32 16.69 24.06
C THR A 391 -4.88 18.13 23.87
N GLY A 392 -4.93 18.95 24.93
CA GLY A 392 -4.71 20.41 24.86
C GLY A 392 -3.34 20.81 24.30
N ASN A 393 -2.26 20.13 24.73
CA ASN A 393 -0.90 20.51 24.39
C ASN A 393 -0.53 20.40 22.90
N HIS A 394 -1.24 19.58 22.13
CA HIS A 394 -0.93 19.32 20.71
C HIS A 394 -2.03 19.75 19.76
N ILE A 395 -3.13 20.29 20.26
CA ILE A 395 -4.37 20.49 19.50
C ILE A 395 -4.17 21.37 18.25
N ASP A 396 -3.43 22.47 18.40
CA ASP A 396 -3.22 23.45 17.32
C ASP A 396 -2.30 22.92 16.20
N SER A 397 -1.42 21.96 16.53
CA SER A 397 -0.54 21.30 15.55
C SER A 397 -1.16 20.03 14.95
N ALA A 398 -2.11 19.43 15.68
CA ALA A 398 -2.67 18.13 15.33
C ALA A 398 -3.97 18.20 14.53
N LEU A 399 -4.73 19.29 14.67
CA LEU A 399 -5.99 19.51 13.95
C LEU A 399 -5.97 20.83 13.19
N PRO A 400 -6.46 20.87 11.92
CA PRO A 400 -6.49 22.08 11.11
C PRO A 400 -7.20 23.29 11.75
N HIS A 401 -8.24 23.04 12.57
CA HIS A 401 -9.03 24.07 13.23
C HIS A 401 -8.93 24.02 14.77
N GLY A 402 -7.87 23.38 15.31
CA GLY A 402 -7.52 23.39 16.73
C GLY A 402 -8.68 22.96 17.67
N PRO A 403 -8.87 23.71 18.78
CA PRO A 403 -9.88 23.37 19.80
C PRO A 403 -11.33 23.32 19.29
N GLN A 404 -11.67 24.11 18.29
CA GLN A 404 -13.03 24.13 17.72
C GLN A 404 -13.33 22.80 17.01
N GLU A 405 -12.38 22.26 16.27
CA GLU A 405 -12.51 20.96 15.60
C GLU A 405 -12.60 19.82 16.63
N ARG A 406 -11.81 19.88 17.72
CA ARG A 406 -11.91 18.91 18.82
C ARG A 406 -13.32 18.86 19.39
N ASP A 407 -13.92 20.00 19.69
CA ASP A 407 -15.26 20.06 20.28
C ASP A 407 -16.34 19.52 19.32
N ILE A 408 -16.19 19.74 18.03
CA ILE A 408 -17.03 19.12 16.99
C ILE A 408 -16.85 17.60 16.99
N ILE A 409 -15.61 17.10 17.06
CA ILE A 409 -15.31 15.66 17.11
C ILE A 409 -15.98 15.02 18.35
N LEU A 410 -15.83 15.62 19.53
CA LEU A 410 -16.43 15.13 20.77
C LEU A 410 -17.97 15.07 20.66
N ASN A 411 -18.60 16.15 20.20
CA ASN A 411 -20.05 16.20 20.00
C ASN A 411 -20.53 15.11 19.02
N HIS A 412 -19.85 14.92 17.91
CA HIS A 412 -20.21 13.89 16.93
C HIS A 412 -19.96 12.47 17.48
N ALA A 413 -18.85 12.23 18.16
CA ALA A 413 -18.51 10.92 18.70
C ALA A 413 -19.52 10.41 19.76
N ARG A 414 -20.25 11.32 20.44
CA ARG A 414 -21.29 10.98 21.42
C ARG A 414 -22.66 10.66 20.79
N ARG A 415 -22.83 10.88 19.49
CA ARG A 415 -24.10 10.60 18.80
C ARG A 415 -24.29 9.09 18.65
N LYS A 416 -25.55 8.65 18.72
CA LYS A 416 -25.89 7.22 18.58
C LYS A 416 -25.88 6.74 17.13
N ASP A 417 -26.08 7.64 16.19
CA ASP A 417 -26.19 7.40 14.73
C ASP A 417 -24.84 7.56 14.00
N ILE A 418 -23.75 7.76 14.76
CA ILE A 418 -22.43 7.93 14.17
C ILE A 418 -21.88 6.61 13.60
N LEU A 419 -21.22 6.69 12.45
CA LEU A 419 -20.48 5.60 11.86
C LEU A 419 -19.42 5.08 12.85
N GLN A 420 -19.36 3.77 13.03
CA GLN A 420 -18.42 3.09 13.92
C GLN A 420 -17.38 2.33 13.12
N THR A 421 -16.22 2.11 13.73
CA THR A 421 -15.18 1.29 13.11
C THR A 421 -14.52 0.33 14.11
N SER A 422 -14.25 -0.90 13.68
CA SER A 422 -13.40 -1.88 14.36
C SER A 422 -11.99 -1.95 13.74
N SER A 423 -11.59 -0.95 12.95
CA SER A 423 -10.34 -0.93 12.19
C SER A 423 -9.09 -1.02 13.06
N SER A 424 -8.23 -1.99 12.77
CA SER A 424 -6.87 -2.05 13.34
C SER A 424 -6.00 -0.88 12.86
N GLY A 425 -6.16 -0.44 11.61
CA GLY A 425 -5.45 0.74 11.09
C GLY A 425 -5.79 2.01 11.87
N ARG A 426 -7.05 2.23 12.21
CA ARG A 426 -7.50 3.39 13.04
C ARG A 426 -7.01 3.29 14.47
N PHE A 427 -6.88 2.09 15.01
CA PHE A 427 -6.27 1.89 16.33
C PHE A 427 -4.78 2.24 16.31
N LEU A 428 -4.02 1.77 15.31
CA LEU A 428 -2.60 2.13 15.14
C LEU A 428 -2.41 3.63 14.91
N ASP A 429 -3.30 4.28 14.16
CA ASP A 429 -3.32 5.73 13.99
C ASP A 429 -3.47 6.45 15.33
N SER A 430 -4.37 5.96 16.21
CA SER A 430 -4.57 6.52 17.55
C SER A 430 -3.32 6.41 18.42
N ILE A 431 -2.61 5.27 18.39
CA ILE A 431 -1.34 5.09 19.12
C ILE A 431 -0.26 6.00 18.54
N SER A 432 -0.14 6.07 17.22
CA SER A 432 0.83 6.94 16.54
C SER A 432 0.63 8.41 16.95
N ALA A 433 -0.62 8.85 17.00
CA ALA A 433 -0.98 10.20 17.46
C ALA A 433 -0.70 10.40 18.95
N LEU A 434 -1.00 9.42 19.80
CA LEU A 434 -0.79 9.48 21.25
C LEU A 434 0.69 9.73 21.59
N ILE A 435 1.61 9.02 20.92
CA ILE A 435 3.05 9.18 21.17
C ILE A 435 3.68 10.33 20.36
N GLY A 436 2.87 11.12 19.64
CA GLY A 436 3.32 12.28 18.89
C GLY A 436 4.13 11.95 17.63
N LEU A 437 3.88 10.80 17.01
CA LEU A 437 4.62 10.34 15.84
C LEU A 437 4.04 10.89 14.53
N SER A 438 2.70 10.90 14.41
CA SER A 438 2.01 11.45 13.25
C SER A 438 0.63 12.00 13.62
N TYR A 439 0.36 13.25 13.26
CA TYR A 439 -0.95 13.89 13.46
C TYR A 439 -1.76 13.99 12.16
N ASN A 440 -1.09 13.98 11.02
CA ASN A 440 -1.70 13.93 9.70
C ASN A 440 -0.91 12.98 8.80
N ARG A 441 -1.59 12.24 7.94
CA ARG A 441 -0.93 11.38 6.97
C ARG A 441 -0.73 12.10 5.62
N THR A 442 0.42 11.88 5.01
CA THR A 442 0.73 12.36 3.65
C THR A 442 0.55 11.27 2.59
N TYR A 443 0.51 10.01 3.01
CA TYR A 443 0.21 8.83 2.19
C TYR A 443 -0.48 7.75 3.04
N GLU A 444 -1.14 6.80 2.38
CA GLU A 444 -1.86 5.73 3.04
C GLU A 444 -0.94 4.83 3.88
N GLY A 445 -1.34 4.57 5.13
CA GLY A 445 -0.60 3.73 6.08
C GLY A 445 0.61 4.41 6.74
N GLU A 446 0.90 5.70 6.45
CA GLU A 446 2.06 6.40 7.02
C GLU A 446 2.17 6.30 8.54
N PRO A 447 1.11 6.57 9.34
CA PRO A 447 1.22 6.50 10.80
C PRO A 447 1.57 5.11 11.31
N ALA A 448 0.98 4.06 10.72
CA ALA A 448 1.26 2.68 11.09
C ALA A 448 2.67 2.24 10.67
N MET A 449 3.16 2.68 9.51
CA MET A 449 4.53 2.39 9.05
C MET A 449 5.59 3.09 9.91
N LEU A 450 5.35 4.34 10.33
CA LEU A 450 6.21 5.05 11.28
C LEU A 450 6.21 4.37 12.65
N LEU A 451 5.04 3.90 13.08
CA LEU A 451 4.90 3.15 14.33
C LEU A 451 5.68 1.82 14.25
N GLU A 452 5.59 1.07 13.14
CA GLU A 452 6.36 -0.16 12.90
C GLU A 452 7.88 0.12 12.96
N ALA A 453 8.33 1.17 12.30
CA ALA A 453 9.74 1.55 12.30
C ALA A 453 10.26 1.88 13.71
N LEU A 454 9.44 2.53 14.54
CA LEU A 454 9.77 2.81 15.93
C LEU A 454 9.71 1.54 16.79
N ALA A 455 8.69 0.71 16.62
CA ALA A 455 8.48 -0.56 17.33
C ALA A 455 9.65 -1.54 17.16
N SER A 456 10.33 -1.50 16.01
CA SER A 456 11.50 -2.35 15.73
C SER A 456 12.67 -2.16 16.74
N ARG A 457 12.64 -1.08 17.52
CA ARG A 457 13.64 -0.72 18.55
C ARG A 457 13.13 -0.94 19.97
N GLY A 458 11.84 -1.24 20.13
CA GLY A 458 11.18 -1.39 21.43
C GLY A 458 11.06 -2.84 21.88
N THR A 459 10.59 -3.02 23.10
CA THR A 459 10.31 -4.31 23.71
C THR A 459 8.85 -4.33 24.16
N PRO A 460 7.96 -5.09 23.49
CA PRO A 460 6.52 -5.07 23.79
C PRO A 460 6.21 -5.50 25.23
N ASP A 461 6.95 -6.47 25.79
CA ASP A 461 6.79 -6.97 27.15
C ASP A 461 7.17 -5.94 28.25
N SER A 462 7.79 -4.81 27.88
CA SER A 462 8.05 -3.71 28.81
C SER A 462 6.77 -3.03 29.28
N VAL A 463 5.69 -3.09 28.48
CA VAL A 463 4.38 -2.56 28.82
C VAL A 463 3.56 -3.67 29.49
N ASN A 464 3.49 -3.62 30.82
CA ASN A 464 2.77 -4.63 31.61
C ASN A 464 1.27 -4.34 31.64
N PHE A 465 0.57 -4.68 30.54
CA PHE A 465 -0.88 -4.54 30.41
C PHE A 465 -1.44 -5.70 29.56
N SER A 466 -2.55 -6.26 30.02
CA SER A 466 -3.30 -7.26 29.26
C SER A 466 -4.63 -6.66 28.81
N PRO A 467 -4.88 -6.51 27.51
CA PRO A 467 -6.14 -5.98 27.03
C PRO A 467 -7.33 -6.83 27.46
N GLU A 468 -8.43 -6.17 27.80
CA GLU A 468 -9.67 -6.85 28.17
C GLU A 468 -10.36 -7.42 26.92
N ILE A 469 -10.77 -8.68 27.02
CA ILE A 469 -11.60 -9.34 26.01
C ILE A 469 -12.97 -9.62 26.63
N VAL A 470 -14.02 -9.04 26.06
CA VAL A 470 -15.40 -9.17 26.52
C VAL A 470 -16.20 -10.05 25.56
N ASN A 471 -16.99 -10.97 26.08
CA ASN A 471 -17.95 -11.72 25.26
C ASN A 471 -19.30 -11.00 25.26
N LYS A 472 -19.77 -10.57 24.10
CA LYS A 472 -21.10 -9.97 23.90
C LYS A 472 -21.85 -10.72 22.82
N GLY A 473 -22.91 -11.41 23.17
CA GLY A 473 -23.78 -12.12 22.22
C GLY A 473 -23.06 -13.23 21.45
N GLY A 474 -22.05 -13.87 22.03
CA GLY A 474 -21.26 -14.93 21.39
C GLY A 474 -20.12 -14.45 20.51
N LYS A 475 -19.84 -13.14 20.50
CA LYS A 475 -18.67 -12.53 19.84
C LYS A 475 -17.66 -12.04 20.89
N TYR A 476 -16.39 -12.25 20.65
CA TYR A 476 -15.30 -11.75 21.48
C TYR A 476 -14.88 -10.35 20.99
N ILE A 477 -14.84 -9.38 21.89
CA ILE A 477 -14.48 -7.99 21.59
C ILE A 477 -13.23 -7.63 22.39
N LEU A 478 -12.16 -7.25 21.71
CA LEU A 478 -10.95 -6.73 22.34
C LEU A 478 -11.11 -5.23 22.55
N ASN A 479 -11.02 -4.79 23.80
CA ASN A 479 -11.25 -3.41 24.25
C ASN A 479 -10.02 -2.53 23.95
N THR A 480 -10.01 -1.87 22.80
CA THR A 480 -8.90 -1.01 22.35
C THR A 480 -8.85 0.34 23.07
N SER A 481 -9.99 0.88 23.47
CA SER A 481 -10.04 2.14 24.23
C SER A 481 -9.42 2.01 25.64
N ASN A 482 -9.51 0.84 26.29
CA ASN A 482 -8.82 0.56 27.54
C ASN A 482 -7.30 0.56 27.39
N VAL A 483 -6.77 0.11 26.23
CA VAL A 483 -5.35 0.18 25.92
C VAL A 483 -4.89 1.62 25.87
N LEU A 484 -5.59 2.47 25.13
CA LEU A 484 -5.25 3.91 25.01
C LEU A 484 -5.31 4.61 26.36
N LYS A 485 -6.37 4.36 27.16
CA LYS A 485 -6.49 4.92 28.51
C LYS A 485 -5.31 4.51 29.39
N TYR A 486 -4.98 3.21 29.41
CA TYR A 486 -3.85 2.73 30.20
C TYR A 486 -2.53 3.40 29.82
N LEU A 487 -2.27 3.56 28.53
CA LEU A 487 -1.04 4.23 28.04
C LEU A 487 -1.00 5.70 28.49
N ILE A 488 -2.14 6.40 28.49
CA ILE A 488 -2.25 7.78 28.97
C ILE A 488 -2.03 7.86 30.49
N ASP A 489 -2.67 7.00 31.27
CA ASP A 489 -2.54 6.97 32.74
C ASP A 489 -1.10 6.66 33.20
N LYS A 490 -0.29 6.11 32.30
CA LYS A 490 1.12 5.76 32.51
C LYS A 490 2.07 6.62 31.69
N ASP A 491 1.59 7.77 31.22
CA ASP A 491 2.42 8.73 30.46
C ASP A 491 3.77 8.97 31.16
N ASN A 492 4.85 9.05 30.37
CA ASN A 492 6.23 9.14 30.80
C ASN A 492 6.81 7.92 31.57
N ARG A 493 6.05 6.83 31.75
CA ARG A 493 6.56 5.60 32.37
C ARG A 493 7.28 4.69 31.38
N TYR A 494 6.84 4.71 30.13
CA TYR A 494 7.35 3.85 29.08
C TYR A 494 8.06 4.68 28.00
N LYS A 495 9.08 4.07 27.36
CA LYS A 495 9.69 4.66 26.17
C LYS A 495 8.72 4.60 25.00
N LYS A 496 8.78 5.57 24.10
CA LYS A 496 7.91 5.58 22.91
C LYS A 496 8.08 4.33 22.04
N GLU A 497 9.31 3.81 21.95
CA GLU A 497 9.63 2.57 21.24
C GLU A 497 8.91 1.36 21.84
N ASP A 498 8.83 1.26 23.17
CA ASP A 498 8.15 0.17 23.87
C ASP A 498 6.64 0.27 23.71
N VAL A 499 6.08 1.49 23.78
CA VAL A 499 4.66 1.74 23.50
C VAL A 499 4.32 1.38 22.04
N ALA A 500 5.18 1.74 21.09
CA ALA A 500 5.01 1.38 19.69
C ALA A 500 5.05 -0.14 19.49
N ALA A 501 6.02 -0.83 20.10
CA ALA A 501 6.15 -2.28 20.02
C ALA A 501 4.97 -3.03 20.69
N PHE A 502 4.41 -2.49 21.76
CA PHE A 502 3.21 -3.05 22.41
C PHE A 502 1.94 -2.84 21.58
N GLY A 503 1.83 -1.70 20.89
CA GLY A 503 0.67 -1.35 20.08
C GLY A 503 0.55 -2.11 18.76
N GLN A 504 1.67 -2.58 18.25
CA GLN A 504 1.78 -3.44 17.04
C GLN A 504 1.52 -4.91 17.37
#